data_b6f3e92cb6c9eca9158176553591c98b
#
_entry.id   b6f3e92cb6c9eca9158176553591c98b
#
_cell.length_a   1.000
_cell.length_b   1.000
_cell.length_c   1.000
_cell.angle_alpha   90.00
_cell.angle_beta   90.00
_cell.angle_gamma   90.00
#
_symmetry.space_group_name_H-M   'P 1'
#
loop_
_entity.id
_entity.type
_entity.pdbx_description
1 polymer ?
#
loop_
_entity_poly.entity_id
_entity_poly.type
_entity_poly.pdbx_seq_one_letter_code
_entity_poly.pdbx_strand_id
1 'polypeptide(L)'
;MNRKSIISMALAATMIAGCSSASGTSATGSDSKGRVYYLNFKPEADEYWQDLAKEYTEETGVPVTVLTAASGEYEKTLKSEMAKSEAPTLFQVNGPVGLASWKDYCADLSGTDVDNELTNKAYELKDGDKVAGIGYVTEAYGLITNNALLKKAGYDASEITSFDKLKEVAEDITARKDELGFSAFTSPGMDGSSDWRFKTHLANLPIY
;
A
#
# COMPACT_ATOMS: atom_id res chain seq x y z
N MET A 1 -8.83 64.61 -5.59
CA MET A 1 -10.17 64.57 -6.22
C MET A 1 -10.71 63.17 -5.99
N ASN A 2 -11.56 62.98 -4.95
CA ASN A 2 -13.01 62.75 -4.96
C ASN A 2 -13.40 61.46 -5.74
N ARG A 3 -14.11 60.45 -5.24
CA ARG A 3 -15.26 60.37 -4.30
C ARG A 3 -15.40 58.89 -3.84
N LYS A 4 -15.46 58.60 -2.62
CA LYS A 4 -16.57 58.10 -1.77
C LYS A 4 -17.83 57.63 -2.50
N SER A 5 -18.25 56.39 -2.27
CA SER A 5 -19.65 56.08 -1.98
C SER A 5 -19.75 54.76 -1.23
N ILE A 6 -20.31 54.89 -0.05
CA ILE A 6 -20.83 53.93 0.90
C ILE A 6 -22.29 53.65 0.45
N ILE A 7 -22.69 52.41 0.39
CA ILE A 7 -24.14 52.05 0.54
C ILE A 7 -24.20 50.84 1.47
N SER A 8 -24.84 51.14 2.61
CA SER A 8 -25.25 50.19 3.65
C SER A 8 -26.70 49.75 3.39
N MET A 9 -27.09 48.64 4.07
CA MET A 9 -28.45 48.26 4.48
C MET A 9 -29.23 47.46 3.43
N ALA A 10 -29.88 46.32 3.75
CA ALA A 10 -30.83 46.14 4.84
C ALA A 10 -31.04 44.67 5.21
N LEU A 11 -31.19 44.46 6.49
CA LEU A 11 -31.71 43.31 7.20
C LEU A 11 -33.21 43.12 6.89
N ALA A 12 -33.66 41.91 6.55
CA ALA A 12 -35.08 41.53 6.65
C ALA A 12 -35.18 40.08 7.12
N ALA A 13 -35.44 39.93 8.40
CA ALA A 13 -35.90 38.69 9.00
C ALA A 13 -37.39 38.52 8.68
N THR A 14 -37.76 37.35 8.17
CA THR A 14 -39.16 36.91 8.18
C THR A 14 -39.18 35.44 8.63
N MET A 15 -39.57 35.27 9.90
CA MET A 15 -40.06 34.00 10.41
C MET A 15 -41.47 33.79 9.90
N ILE A 16 -41.71 32.64 9.27
CA ILE A 16 -43.06 32.09 9.14
C ILE A 16 -43.01 30.65 9.58
N ALA A 17 -43.59 30.39 10.74
CA ALA A 17 -43.96 29.08 11.21
C ALA A 17 -45.14 28.57 10.38
N GLY A 18 -45.02 27.38 9.86
CA GLY A 18 -46.07 26.64 9.20
C GLY A 18 -45.91 25.16 9.39
N CYS A 19 -46.53 24.61 10.44
CA CYS A 19 -46.81 23.18 10.53
C CYS A 19 -47.80 22.80 9.46
N SER A 20 -47.48 21.84 8.62
CA SER A 20 -48.47 20.98 8.00
C SER A 20 -47.85 19.62 7.66
N SER A 21 -48.61 18.65 8.07
CA SER A 21 -48.52 17.21 8.07
C SER A 21 -48.04 16.55 6.76
N ALA A 22 -47.25 15.55 6.93
CA ALA A 22 -47.21 14.24 6.25
C ALA A 22 -47.65 14.17 4.80
N SER A 23 -46.71 13.99 3.93
CA SER A 23 -46.85 13.08 2.81
C SER A 23 -45.45 12.48 2.56
N GLY A 24 -45.37 11.18 2.74
CA GLY A 24 -44.17 10.41 2.46
C GLY A 24 -43.78 10.56 0.99
N THR A 25 -42.78 11.37 0.76
CA THR A 25 -42.02 11.30 -0.47
C THR A 25 -40.96 10.26 -0.21
N SER A 26 -41.17 9.05 -0.75
CA SER A 26 -40.12 8.07 -0.91
C SER A 26 -38.98 8.81 -1.59
N ALA A 27 -37.93 9.09 -0.84
CA ALA A 27 -36.63 9.39 -1.43
C ALA A 27 -36.33 8.18 -2.30
N THR A 28 -36.45 8.36 -3.60
CA THR A 28 -35.76 7.47 -4.56
C THR A 28 -34.32 7.50 -4.13
N GLY A 29 -33.89 6.42 -3.44
CA GLY A 29 -32.50 6.18 -3.18
C GLY A 29 -31.82 6.19 -4.53
N SER A 30 -31.02 7.21 -4.79
CA SER A 30 -30.00 7.06 -5.80
C SER A 30 -29.18 5.88 -5.29
N ASP A 31 -29.15 4.79 -6.04
CA ASP A 31 -28.20 3.71 -5.85
C ASP A 31 -26.79 4.29 -6.07
N SER A 32 -26.28 4.99 -5.05
CA SER A 32 -24.90 5.38 -5.06
C SER A 32 -24.12 4.09 -4.84
N LYS A 33 -23.49 3.60 -5.88
CA LYS A 33 -22.66 2.39 -5.87
C LYS A 33 -21.45 2.51 -4.94
N GLY A 34 -21.38 3.59 -4.15
CA GLY A 34 -20.23 3.90 -3.32
C GLY A 34 -19.03 4.35 -4.15
N ARG A 35 -17.87 4.34 -3.54
CA ARG A 35 -16.58 4.65 -4.18
C ARG A 35 -15.46 3.90 -3.48
N VAL A 36 -14.38 3.68 -4.20
CA VAL A 36 -13.12 3.17 -3.64
C VAL A 36 -12.05 4.26 -3.77
N TYR A 37 -11.38 4.56 -2.67
CA TYR A 37 -10.16 5.35 -2.65
C TYR A 37 -9.06 4.50 -2.04
N TYR A 38 -8.13 4.03 -2.89
CA TYR A 38 -6.98 3.22 -2.49
C TYR A 38 -5.73 4.07 -2.34
N LEU A 39 -5.14 4.04 -1.14
CA LEU A 39 -3.80 4.58 -0.93
C LEU A 39 -2.77 3.47 -1.15
N ASN A 40 -2.11 3.50 -2.31
CA ASN A 40 -1.13 2.50 -2.71
C ASN A 40 0.22 2.73 -2.03
N PHE A 41 0.74 1.66 -1.45
CA PHE A 41 2.05 1.60 -0.78
C PHE A 41 3.21 1.29 -1.74
N LYS A 42 2.93 0.70 -2.91
CA LYS A 42 3.93 0.16 -3.84
C LYS A 42 4.06 1.08 -5.08
N PRO A 43 4.97 2.07 -5.07
CA PRO A 43 5.13 2.96 -6.22
C PRO A 43 5.52 2.23 -7.51
N GLU A 44 6.23 1.11 -7.41
CA GLU A 44 6.58 0.26 -8.53
C GLU A 44 5.38 -0.42 -9.22
N ALA A 45 4.24 -0.47 -8.55
CA ALA A 45 3.00 -1.05 -9.06
C ALA A 45 1.95 0.00 -9.44
N ASP A 46 2.30 1.29 -9.47
CA ASP A 46 1.34 2.37 -9.68
C ASP A 46 0.56 2.22 -10.99
N GLU A 47 1.25 2.02 -12.11
CA GLU A 47 0.64 1.87 -13.43
C GLU A 47 -0.40 0.74 -13.45
N TYR A 48 -0.08 -0.42 -12.88
CA TYR A 48 -1.00 -1.56 -12.80
C TYR A 48 -2.23 -1.27 -11.95
N TRP A 49 -2.07 -0.53 -10.84
CA TRP A 49 -3.20 -0.13 -10.01
C TRP A 49 -4.09 0.90 -10.69
N GLN A 50 -3.53 1.84 -11.46
CA GLN A 50 -4.31 2.80 -12.24
C GLN A 50 -5.12 2.09 -13.33
N ASP A 51 -4.52 1.15 -14.05
CA ASP A 51 -5.20 0.36 -15.08
C ASP A 51 -6.31 -0.49 -14.48
N LEU A 52 -6.06 -1.21 -13.38
CA LEU A 52 -7.07 -2.01 -12.68
C LEU A 52 -8.23 -1.14 -12.17
N ALA A 53 -7.94 0.04 -11.63
CA ALA A 53 -8.95 0.98 -11.16
C ALA A 53 -9.88 1.44 -12.29
N LYS A 54 -9.32 1.69 -13.46
CA LYS A 54 -10.07 2.05 -14.66
C LYS A 54 -10.96 0.90 -15.11
N GLU A 55 -10.40 -0.29 -15.27
CA GLU A 55 -11.12 -1.50 -15.70
C GLU A 55 -12.29 -1.80 -14.75
N TYR A 56 -12.03 -1.84 -13.44
CA TYR A 56 -13.06 -2.06 -12.44
C TYR A 56 -14.17 -1.00 -12.47
N THR A 57 -13.81 0.27 -12.67
CA THR A 57 -14.79 1.36 -12.79
C THR A 57 -15.65 1.19 -14.05
N GLU A 58 -15.06 0.81 -15.17
CA GLU A 58 -15.77 0.56 -16.44
C GLU A 58 -16.75 -0.63 -16.32
N GLU A 59 -16.32 -1.71 -15.67
CA GLU A 59 -17.13 -2.91 -15.50
C GLU A 59 -18.28 -2.75 -14.51
N THR A 60 -18.01 -2.11 -13.37
CA THR A 60 -18.95 -2.07 -12.24
C THR A 60 -19.73 -0.77 -12.13
N GLY A 61 -19.18 0.32 -12.68
CA GLY A 61 -19.65 1.68 -12.49
C GLY A 61 -19.34 2.25 -11.09
N VAL A 62 -18.49 1.56 -10.29
CA VAL A 62 -17.98 2.06 -9.01
C VAL A 62 -16.73 2.90 -9.27
N PRO A 63 -16.71 4.19 -8.93
CA PRO A 63 -15.51 5.02 -9.11
C PRO A 63 -14.37 4.52 -8.21
N VAL A 64 -13.20 4.31 -8.80
CA VAL A 64 -11.98 3.96 -8.08
C VAL A 64 -10.92 5.04 -8.29
N THR A 65 -10.38 5.55 -7.19
CA THR A 65 -9.24 6.47 -7.19
C THR A 65 -8.05 5.80 -6.54
N VAL A 66 -6.90 5.83 -7.18
CA VAL A 66 -5.64 5.35 -6.61
C VAL A 66 -4.70 6.53 -6.40
N LEU A 67 -4.23 6.71 -5.17
CA LEU A 67 -3.14 7.62 -4.84
C LEU A 67 -1.94 6.79 -4.41
N THR A 68 -0.83 6.93 -5.11
CA THR A 68 0.41 6.23 -4.77
C THR A 68 1.31 7.12 -3.93
N ALA A 69 1.67 6.65 -2.75
CA ALA A 69 2.62 7.33 -1.89
C ALA A 69 4.04 7.20 -2.45
N ALA A 70 4.84 8.26 -2.30
CA ALA A 70 6.25 8.21 -2.64
C ALA A 70 6.99 7.20 -1.75
N SER A 71 8.09 6.64 -2.26
CA SER A 71 8.92 5.68 -1.52
C SER A 71 9.36 6.26 -0.17
N GLY A 72 9.12 5.52 0.91
CA GLY A 72 9.45 5.92 2.28
C GLY A 72 8.49 6.93 2.92
N GLU A 73 7.49 7.47 2.20
CA GLU A 73 6.57 8.50 2.69
C GLU A 73 5.16 7.98 3.01
N TYR A 74 4.93 6.67 2.95
CA TYR A 74 3.58 6.12 3.06
C TYR A 74 2.84 6.51 4.34
N GLU A 75 3.43 6.31 5.51
CA GLU A 75 2.80 6.62 6.81
C GLU A 75 2.45 8.10 6.95
N LYS A 76 3.31 8.98 6.47
CA LYS A 76 3.07 10.41 6.47
C LYS A 76 1.93 10.79 5.53
N THR A 77 1.90 10.18 4.34
CA THR A 77 0.83 10.36 3.36
C THR A 77 -0.49 9.83 3.92
N LEU A 78 -0.52 8.61 4.47
CA LEU A 78 -1.70 8.03 5.07
C LEU A 78 -2.28 8.93 6.17
N LYS A 79 -1.44 9.43 7.08
CA LYS A 79 -1.88 10.34 8.13
C LYS A 79 -2.49 11.62 7.58
N SER A 80 -1.93 12.17 6.50
CA SER A 80 -2.46 13.36 5.83
C SER A 80 -3.79 13.08 5.14
N GLU A 81 -3.89 11.95 4.44
CA GLU A 81 -5.09 11.58 3.70
C GLU A 81 -6.25 11.22 4.63
N MET A 82 -5.98 10.52 5.74
CA MET A 82 -7.00 10.16 6.73
C MET A 82 -7.60 11.38 7.47
N ALA A 83 -6.91 12.52 7.46
CA ALA A 83 -7.41 13.77 8.04
C ALA A 83 -8.37 14.53 7.11
N LYS A 84 -8.54 14.10 5.86
CA LYS A 84 -9.42 14.75 4.89
C LYS A 84 -10.88 14.27 5.05
N SER A 85 -11.82 15.07 4.56
CA SER A 85 -13.23 14.67 4.46
C SER A 85 -13.46 13.47 3.55
N GLU A 86 -12.61 13.32 2.54
CA GLU A 86 -12.60 12.22 1.58
C GLU A 86 -11.38 11.33 1.84
N ALA A 87 -11.39 10.60 2.95
CA ALA A 87 -10.31 9.72 3.36
C ALA A 87 -10.24 8.44 2.50
N PRO A 88 -9.07 7.77 2.43
CA PRO A 88 -8.94 6.44 1.83
C PRO A 88 -9.91 5.44 2.45
N THR A 89 -10.57 4.67 1.60
CA THR A 89 -11.44 3.55 2.00
C THR A 89 -10.71 2.22 1.98
N LEU A 90 -9.57 2.17 1.29
CA LEU A 90 -8.67 1.03 1.23
C LEU A 90 -7.24 1.53 1.44
N PHE A 91 -6.57 1.00 2.44
CA PHE A 91 -5.21 1.40 2.80
C PHE A 91 -4.44 0.25 3.43
N GLN A 92 -3.12 0.33 3.38
CA GLN A 92 -2.24 -0.69 3.95
C GLN A 92 -1.89 -0.39 5.40
N VAL A 93 -1.91 -1.44 6.20
CA VAL A 93 -1.43 -1.44 7.60
C VAL A 93 -0.20 -2.34 7.68
N ASN A 94 0.86 -1.84 8.27
CA ASN A 94 2.15 -2.54 8.30
C ASN A 94 2.25 -3.48 9.51
N GLY A 95 1.56 -4.60 9.41
CA GLY A 95 1.53 -5.63 10.44
C GLY A 95 0.97 -5.18 11.80
N PRO A 96 1.25 -5.92 12.89
CA PRO A 96 0.71 -5.61 14.22
C PRO A 96 1.11 -4.22 14.75
N VAL A 97 2.32 -3.75 14.42
CA VAL A 97 2.80 -2.41 14.86
C VAL A 97 2.01 -1.31 14.16
N GLY A 98 1.79 -1.43 12.86
CA GLY A 98 0.94 -0.50 12.11
C GLY A 98 -0.52 -0.55 12.58
N LEU A 99 -1.04 -1.76 12.86
CA LEU A 99 -2.40 -1.93 13.36
C LEU A 99 -2.62 -1.17 14.68
N ALA A 100 -1.66 -1.18 15.59
CA ALA A 100 -1.78 -0.42 16.84
C ALA A 100 -2.09 1.08 16.63
N SER A 101 -1.63 1.65 15.51
CA SER A 101 -1.88 3.05 15.15
C SER A 101 -3.18 3.26 14.37
N TRP A 102 -3.66 2.26 13.63
CA TRP A 102 -4.74 2.41 12.66
C TRP A 102 -5.99 1.58 12.93
N LYS A 103 -6.03 0.77 13.98
CA LYS A 103 -7.12 -0.17 14.27
C LYS A 103 -8.51 0.46 14.37
N ASP A 104 -8.59 1.71 14.85
CA ASP A 104 -9.87 2.42 14.98
C ASP A 104 -10.45 2.87 13.62
N TYR A 105 -9.65 2.83 12.57
CA TYR A 105 -10.05 3.12 11.19
C TYR A 105 -10.32 1.85 10.37
N CYS A 106 -9.97 0.68 10.91
CA CYS A 106 -10.15 -0.59 10.20
C CYS A 106 -11.58 -1.12 10.38
N ALA A 107 -12.21 -1.51 9.28
CA ALA A 107 -13.46 -2.26 9.33
C ALA A 107 -13.23 -3.67 9.91
N ASP A 108 -14.28 -4.31 10.40
CA ASP A 108 -14.24 -5.72 10.71
C ASP A 108 -14.52 -6.52 9.43
N LEU A 109 -13.52 -7.29 9.00
CA LEU A 109 -13.58 -8.10 7.80
C LEU A 109 -13.97 -9.55 8.09
N SER A 110 -14.24 -9.91 9.36
CA SER A 110 -14.58 -11.26 9.78
C SER A 110 -15.80 -11.79 9.01
N GLY A 111 -15.65 -12.94 8.36
CA GLY A 111 -16.72 -13.59 7.61
C GLY A 111 -17.12 -12.91 6.30
N THR A 112 -16.39 -11.89 5.84
CA THR A 112 -16.56 -11.34 4.49
C THR A 112 -16.08 -12.33 3.43
N ASP A 113 -16.46 -12.11 2.18
CA ASP A 113 -16.04 -12.99 1.07
C ASP A 113 -14.51 -13.05 0.96
N VAL A 114 -13.83 -11.91 1.10
CA VAL A 114 -12.36 -11.86 1.04
C VAL A 114 -11.71 -12.61 2.21
N ASP A 115 -12.29 -12.60 3.40
CA ASP A 115 -11.81 -13.39 4.54
C ASP A 115 -12.06 -14.90 4.32
N ASN A 116 -13.22 -15.26 3.77
CA ASN A 116 -13.57 -16.65 3.50
C ASN A 116 -12.72 -17.29 2.40
N GLU A 117 -12.24 -16.51 1.44
CA GLU A 117 -11.38 -16.96 0.34
C GLU A 117 -9.89 -17.07 0.72
N LEU A 118 -9.51 -16.65 1.92
CA LEU A 118 -8.12 -16.79 2.37
C LEU A 118 -7.68 -18.26 2.38
N THR A 119 -6.60 -18.54 1.68
CA THR A 119 -5.99 -19.89 1.63
C THR A 119 -5.33 -20.29 2.94
N ASN A 120 -4.98 -19.32 3.78
CA ASN A 120 -4.40 -19.52 5.11
C ASN A 120 -4.83 -18.40 6.05
N LYS A 121 -5.43 -18.76 7.17
CA LYS A 121 -5.84 -17.81 8.23
C LYS A 121 -4.66 -17.09 8.92
N ALA A 122 -3.44 -17.51 8.71
CA ALA A 122 -2.25 -16.76 9.15
C ALA A 122 -2.10 -15.41 8.43
N TYR A 123 -2.82 -15.17 7.34
CA TYR A 123 -2.87 -13.89 6.63
C TYR A 123 -3.87 -12.90 7.22
N GLU A 124 -4.65 -13.28 8.22
CA GLU A 124 -5.48 -12.36 8.98
C GLU A 124 -4.65 -11.50 9.93
N LEU A 125 -4.85 -10.19 9.89
CA LEU A 125 -4.33 -9.26 10.87
C LEU A 125 -5.43 -8.96 11.89
N LYS A 126 -5.25 -9.42 13.13
CA LYS A 126 -6.30 -9.40 14.16
C LYS A 126 -6.12 -8.29 15.19
N ASP A 127 -7.26 -7.73 15.62
CA ASP A 127 -7.41 -6.93 16.83
C ASP A 127 -8.44 -7.63 17.73
N GLY A 128 -7.97 -8.46 18.66
CA GLY A 128 -8.82 -9.39 19.40
C GLY A 128 -9.46 -10.43 18.47
N ASP A 129 -10.79 -10.50 18.50
CA ASP A 129 -11.56 -11.41 17.63
C ASP A 129 -11.86 -10.82 16.25
N LYS A 130 -11.62 -9.52 16.04
CA LYS A 130 -11.87 -8.80 14.79
C LYS A 130 -10.75 -9.05 13.77
N VAL A 131 -11.11 -9.36 12.53
CA VAL A 131 -10.18 -9.36 11.40
C VAL A 131 -10.07 -7.93 10.89
N ALA A 132 -9.06 -7.21 11.33
CA ALA A 132 -8.86 -5.79 11.03
C ALA A 132 -8.13 -5.53 9.72
N GLY A 133 -7.54 -6.57 9.13
CA GLY A 133 -6.85 -6.51 7.85
C GLY A 133 -6.52 -7.90 7.32
N ILE A 134 -6.20 -7.96 6.04
CA ILE A 134 -5.90 -9.20 5.33
C ILE A 134 -4.64 -9.00 4.50
N GLY A 135 -3.71 -9.95 4.59
CA GLY A 135 -2.54 -10.02 3.73
C GLY A 135 -2.96 -10.40 2.30
N TYR A 136 -2.74 -9.49 1.35
CA TYR A 136 -3.14 -9.69 -0.05
C TYR A 136 -2.00 -10.25 -0.92
N VAL A 137 -0.75 -10.22 -0.43
CA VAL A 137 0.42 -10.73 -1.15
C VAL A 137 1.43 -11.30 -0.18
N THR A 138 2.08 -12.38 -0.59
CA THR A 138 3.22 -12.96 0.12
C THR A 138 4.51 -12.56 -0.57
N GLU A 139 5.44 -11.99 0.18
CA GLU A 139 6.78 -11.67 -0.28
C GLU A 139 7.80 -12.64 0.34
N ALA A 140 8.82 -12.98 -0.44
CA ALA A 140 9.94 -13.77 0.02
C ALA A 140 11.24 -13.00 -0.18
N TYR A 141 12.21 -13.22 0.68
CA TYR A 141 13.55 -12.69 0.49
C TYR A 141 14.56 -13.84 0.40
N GLY A 142 15.69 -13.55 -0.23
CA GLY A 142 16.74 -14.51 -0.45
C GLY A 142 17.80 -13.96 -1.40
N LEU A 143 18.66 -14.84 -1.89
CA LEU A 143 19.62 -14.50 -2.94
C LEU A 143 18.97 -14.69 -4.31
N ILE A 144 18.75 -13.59 -5.01
CA ILE A 144 18.27 -13.61 -6.39
C ILE A 144 19.48 -13.82 -7.30
N THR A 145 19.49 -14.91 -8.04
CA THR A 145 20.62 -15.29 -8.88
C THR A 145 20.37 -14.99 -10.35
N ASN A 146 21.27 -14.27 -10.99
CA ASN A 146 21.31 -14.18 -12.44
C ASN A 146 22.02 -15.43 -13.00
N ASN A 147 21.22 -16.42 -13.38
CA ASN A 147 21.73 -17.71 -13.86
C ASN A 147 22.60 -17.61 -15.12
N ALA A 148 22.34 -16.63 -15.99
CA ALA A 148 23.14 -16.44 -17.21
C ALA A 148 24.56 -15.95 -16.88
N LEU A 149 24.68 -14.98 -15.95
CA LEU A 149 25.99 -14.51 -15.50
C LEU A 149 26.72 -15.57 -14.67
N LEU A 150 26.00 -16.30 -13.83
CA LEU A 150 26.59 -17.39 -13.05
C LEU A 150 27.18 -18.48 -13.97
N LYS A 151 26.46 -18.89 -15.01
CA LYS A 151 26.94 -19.82 -16.03
C LYS A 151 28.14 -19.27 -16.82
N LYS A 152 28.16 -17.98 -17.15
CA LYS A 152 29.29 -17.33 -17.78
C LYS A 152 30.54 -17.41 -16.89
N ALA A 153 30.39 -17.36 -15.58
CA ALA A 153 31.48 -17.55 -14.61
C ALA A 153 31.89 -19.02 -14.42
N GLY A 154 31.13 -19.97 -14.99
CA GLY A 154 31.44 -21.41 -14.91
C GLY A 154 30.73 -22.15 -13.78
N TYR A 155 29.67 -21.57 -13.19
CA TYR A 155 28.92 -22.16 -12.08
C TYR A 155 27.47 -22.41 -12.42
N ASP A 156 26.83 -23.29 -11.64
CA ASP A 156 25.38 -23.48 -11.63
C ASP A 156 24.80 -23.17 -10.24
N ALA A 157 23.62 -22.55 -10.19
CA ALA A 157 22.98 -22.19 -8.92
C ALA A 157 22.68 -23.41 -8.03
N SER A 158 22.42 -24.58 -8.64
CA SER A 158 22.17 -25.83 -7.92
C SER A 158 23.39 -26.37 -7.15
N GLU A 159 24.58 -25.92 -7.49
CA GLU A 159 25.82 -26.30 -6.81
C GLU A 159 26.05 -25.50 -5.51
N ILE A 160 25.36 -24.35 -5.37
CA ILE A 160 25.53 -23.45 -4.23
C ILE A 160 24.58 -23.88 -3.11
N THR A 161 24.94 -24.94 -2.42
CA THR A 161 24.12 -25.58 -1.38
C THR A 161 24.56 -25.25 0.05
N SER A 162 25.62 -24.45 0.22
CA SER A 162 26.15 -24.05 1.52
C SER A 162 26.71 -22.62 1.48
N PHE A 163 26.86 -22.01 2.65
CA PHE A 163 27.49 -20.70 2.77
C PHE A 163 28.97 -20.72 2.31
N ASP A 164 29.69 -21.80 2.61
CA ASP A 164 31.08 -21.94 2.18
C ASP A 164 31.21 -22.00 0.65
N LYS A 165 30.28 -22.71 -0.02
CA LYS A 165 30.26 -22.75 -1.48
C LYS A 165 29.88 -21.41 -2.08
N LEU A 166 28.89 -20.70 -1.48
CA LEU A 166 28.53 -19.34 -1.88
C LEU A 166 29.75 -18.41 -1.77
N LYS A 167 30.48 -18.48 -0.66
CA LYS A 167 31.67 -17.68 -0.43
C LYS A 167 32.77 -17.99 -1.46
N GLU A 168 33.08 -19.26 -1.71
CA GLU A 168 34.04 -19.69 -2.74
C GLU A 168 33.69 -19.09 -4.11
N VAL A 169 32.45 -19.25 -4.55
CA VAL A 169 31.97 -18.72 -5.84
C VAL A 169 32.10 -17.20 -5.90
N ALA A 170 31.71 -16.51 -4.81
CA ALA A 170 31.77 -15.06 -4.74
C ALA A 170 33.21 -14.53 -4.78
N GLU A 171 34.14 -15.20 -4.10
CA GLU A 171 35.59 -14.88 -4.09
C GLU A 171 36.19 -15.07 -5.48
N ASP A 172 35.88 -16.18 -6.15
CA ASP A 172 36.39 -16.48 -7.51
C ASP A 172 35.84 -15.44 -8.53
N ILE A 173 34.53 -15.16 -8.55
CA ILE A 173 33.94 -14.15 -9.45
C ILE A 173 34.55 -12.77 -9.17
N THR A 174 34.77 -12.44 -7.90
CA THR A 174 35.38 -11.15 -7.51
C THR A 174 36.83 -11.06 -8.02
N ALA A 175 37.60 -12.15 -7.92
CA ALA A 175 38.96 -12.18 -8.43
C ALA A 175 39.04 -12.02 -9.95
N ARG A 176 38.05 -12.54 -10.68
CA ARG A 176 37.97 -12.52 -12.15
C ARG A 176 37.05 -11.40 -12.68
N LYS A 177 36.60 -10.44 -11.86
CA LYS A 177 35.59 -9.43 -12.22
C LYS A 177 35.93 -8.64 -13.50
N ASP A 178 37.20 -8.32 -13.72
CA ASP A 178 37.65 -7.56 -14.87
C ASP A 178 37.61 -8.40 -16.16
N GLU A 179 37.90 -9.69 -16.07
CA GLU A 179 37.77 -10.67 -17.17
C GLU A 179 36.27 -10.92 -17.50
N LEU A 180 35.44 -11.13 -16.47
CA LEU A 180 34.03 -11.46 -16.61
C LEU A 180 33.19 -10.27 -17.00
N GLY A 181 33.58 -9.05 -16.60
CA GLY A 181 32.86 -7.80 -16.82
C GLY A 181 31.73 -7.57 -15.82
N PHE A 182 31.71 -8.28 -14.69
CA PHE A 182 30.73 -8.10 -13.61
C PHE A 182 31.29 -8.54 -12.26
N SER A 183 30.70 -8.05 -11.17
CA SER A 183 31.01 -8.42 -9.80
C SER A 183 30.13 -9.56 -9.30
N ALA A 184 30.56 -10.26 -8.23
CA ALA A 184 29.81 -11.36 -7.63
C ALA A 184 28.45 -10.94 -7.12
N PHE A 185 28.34 -9.75 -6.53
CA PHE A 185 27.09 -9.22 -5.99
C PHE A 185 26.80 -7.81 -6.47
N THR A 186 25.52 -7.52 -6.57
CA THR A 186 24.97 -6.17 -6.51
C THR A 186 24.09 -6.05 -5.28
N SER A 187 23.97 -4.88 -4.73
CA SER A 187 23.13 -4.62 -3.56
C SER A 187 22.22 -3.42 -3.77
N PRO A 188 21.10 -3.33 -3.05
CA PRO A 188 20.34 -2.09 -3.02
C PRO A 188 21.15 -0.96 -2.40
N GLY A 189 20.72 0.28 -2.61
CA GLY A 189 21.29 1.46 -1.96
C GLY A 189 21.23 1.36 -0.44
N MET A 190 22.16 2.01 0.24
CA MET A 190 22.22 2.09 1.70
C MET A 190 21.63 3.42 2.22
N ASP A 191 20.83 4.08 1.40
CA ASP A 191 20.05 5.26 1.81
C ASP A 191 18.85 4.88 2.69
N GLY A 192 18.24 5.88 3.34
CA GLY A 192 17.14 5.66 4.27
C GLY A 192 15.88 5.04 3.67
N SER A 193 15.75 5.00 2.34
CA SER A 193 14.63 4.35 1.65
C SER A 193 14.88 2.87 1.32
N SER A 194 16.14 2.45 1.27
CA SER A 194 16.55 1.12 0.77
C SER A 194 17.28 0.25 1.80
N ASP A 195 17.88 0.85 2.82
CA ASP A 195 18.71 0.16 3.82
C ASP A 195 17.98 -0.87 4.68
N TRP A 196 16.64 -0.80 4.77
CA TRP A 196 15.81 -1.77 5.48
C TRP A 196 16.00 -3.20 4.97
N ARG A 197 16.38 -3.37 3.70
CA ARG A 197 16.66 -4.68 3.11
C ARG A 197 17.81 -5.39 3.82
N PHE A 198 18.81 -4.64 4.28
CA PHE A 198 19.89 -5.18 5.12
C PHE A 198 19.48 -5.27 6.58
N LYS A 199 18.96 -4.19 7.14
CA LYS A 199 18.63 -4.10 8.57
C LYS A 199 17.66 -5.19 8.99
N THR A 200 16.57 -5.37 8.24
CA THR A 200 15.56 -6.36 8.56
C THR A 200 16.09 -7.78 8.43
N HIS A 201 16.80 -8.08 7.35
CA HIS A 201 17.31 -9.44 7.11
C HIS A 201 18.42 -9.82 8.10
N LEU A 202 19.33 -8.89 8.41
CA LEU A 202 20.36 -9.11 9.43
C LEU A 202 19.75 -9.30 10.82
N ALA A 203 18.72 -8.54 11.16
CA ALA A 203 18.04 -8.70 12.45
C ALA A 203 17.33 -10.05 12.59
N ASN A 204 16.86 -10.63 11.49
CA ASN A 204 16.19 -11.92 11.49
C ASN A 204 17.15 -13.12 11.60
N LEU A 205 18.42 -12.99 11.16
CA LEU A 205 19.39 -14.08 11.20
C LEU A 205 19.56 -14.75 12.58
N PRO A 206 19.64 -14.02 13.71
CA PRO A 206 19.78 -14.65 15.03
C PRO A 206 18.47 -15.20 15.60
N ILE A 207 17.33 -14.98 14.92
CA ILE A 207 16.01 -15.43 15.39
C ILE A 207 15.63 -16.75 14.72
N TYR A 208 16.24 -17.06 13.60
CA TYR A 208 16.09 -18.31 12.88
C TYR A 208 17.16 -19.31 13.31
#